data_51da59783a38d67c56f9343f0c453322
#
_entry.id   51da59783a38d67c56f9343f0c453322
#
_cell.length_a   1.000
_cell.length_b   1.000
_cell.length_c   1.000
_cell.angle_alpha   90.00
_cell.angle_beta   90.00
_cell.angle_gamma   90.00
#
_symmetry.space_group_name_H-M   'P 1'
#
loop_
_entity.id
_entity.type
_entity.pdbx_description
1 polymer ?
#
loop_
_entity_poly.entity_id
_entity_poly.type
_entity_poly.pdbx_seq_one_letter_code
_entity_poly.pdbx_strand_id
1 'polypeptide(L)'
;MDLFNDEKILPFIFSSDDGYSSLWNESLNGFEITVPHGKLFYSEFFFNKKISDRSIEYFLENNTNDWKTTDWTCVEKELLDTIAFKNINWHHDKIKMYGKEIYLPRLSAWYGDSDKPYTYSGLTLQPKRWNEGLLYIKDQISKISGVNFNSVLMNWYRNGEDYLNWHTDAEKELGKNPVIGSVNFGEERDFLIRLNDKSKKISIPLKHGTFLLMSGEMQHFWQHSIPKRKKVKGSRFNLTFRVINH
;
A
#
# COMPACT_ATOMS: atom_id res chain seq x y z
N MET A 1 6.53 -39.54 -13.21
CA MET A 1 7.16 -38.39 -13.90
C MET A 1 6.11 -37.30 -13.94
N ASP A 2 6.10 -36.40 -12.95
CA ASP A 2 5.17 -35.30 -12.90
C ASP A 2 5.53 -34.27 -13.96
N LEU A 3 4.73 -34.24 -15.04
CA LEU A 3 4.93 -33.38 -16.23
C LEU A 3 4.47 -31.92 -16.00
N PHE A 4 4.09 -31.53 -14.78
CA PHE A 4 3.55 -30.20 -14.46
C PHE A 4 4.06 -29.68 -13.10
N ASN A 5 5.34 -29.85 -12.82
CA ASN A 5 5.94 -29.06 -11.75
C ASN A 5 6.24 -27.65 -12.30
N ASP A 6 5.20 -26.84 -12.47
CA ASP A 6 5.37 -25.42 -12.81
C ASP A 6 6.11 -24.73 -11.64
N GLU A 7 7.42 -24.66 -11.76
CA GLU A 7 8.27 -23.97 -10.81
C GLU A 7 7.79 -22.52 -10.69
N LYS A 8 7.26 -22.16 -9.54
CA LYS A 8 6.77 -20.79 -9.29
C LYS A 8 7.95 -19.83 -9.33
N ILE A 9 7.95 -18.93 -10.28
CA ILE A 9 9.02 -17.95 -10.50
C ILE A 9 8.58 -16.59 -9.93
N LEU A 10 9.46 -15.98 -9.16
CA LEU A 10 9.24 -14.63 -8.64
C LEU A 10 9.08 -13.64 -9.81
N PRO A 11 8.01 -12.81 -9.89
CA PRO A 11 7.70 -12.00 -11.07
C PRO A 11 8.54 -10.73 -11.20
N PHE A 12 9.68 -10.65 -10.53
CA PHE A 12 10.61 -9.52 -10.63
C PHE A 12 12.05 -9.97 -10.42
N ILE A 13 12.99 -9.12 -10.88
CA ILE A 13 14.42 -9.40 -10.74
C ILE A 13 14.80 -9.28 -9.27
N PHE A 14 15.35 -10.37 -8.76
CA PHE A 14 15.79 -10.49 -7.38
C PHE A 14 17.26 -10.92 -7.34
N SER A 15 17.98 -10.43 -6.34
CA SER A 15 19.42 -10.76 -6.20
C SER A 15 19.60 -12.20 -5.75
N SER A 16 20.67 -12.82 -6.25
CA SER A 16 21.19 -14.10 -5.76
C SER A 16 22.41 -13.94 -4.82
N ASP A 17 22.70 -12.69 -4.39
CA ASP A 17 23.81 -12.40 -3.50
C ASP A 17 23.56 -12.98 -2.09
N ASP A 18 24.62 -13.10 -1.30
CA ASP A 18 24.50 -13.53 0.09
C ASP A 18 23.52 -12.65 0.89
N GLY A 19 22.67 -13.31 1.68
CA GLY A 19 21.61 -12.64 2.46
C GLY A 19 20.31 -12.38 1.68
N TYR A 20 20.25 -12.82 0.40
CA TYR A 20 19.03 -12.76 -0.40
C TYR A 20 18.52 -14.17 -0.71
N SER A 21 17.24 -14.42 -0.48
CA SER A 21 16.60 -15.67 -0.87
C SER A 21 15.11 -15.47 -1.13
N SER A 22 14.55 -16.30 -1.98
CA SER A 22 13.09 -16.36 -2.19
C SER A 22 12.64 -17.81 -2.25
N LEU A 23 11.55 -18.12 -1.56
CA LEU A 23 10.94 -19.44 -1.52
C LEU A 23 9.45 -19.31 -1.74
N TRP A 24 8.90 -20.12 -2.65
CA TRP A 24 7.45 -20.23 -2.80
C TRP A 24 6.86 -21.02 -1.63
N ASN A 25 5.85 -20.44 -0.99
CA ASN A 25 5.06 -21.07 0.04
C ASN A 25 3.68 -21.42 -0.52
N GLU A 26 3.44 -22.70 -0.79
CA GLU A 26 2.20 -23.20 -1.39
C GLU A 26 0.99 -22.95 -0.49
N SER A 27 1.14 -23.12 0.82
CA SER A 27 0.04 -22.95 1.77
C SER A 27 -0.43 -21.50 1.89
N LEU A 28 0.46 -20.55 1.65
CA LEU A 28 0.18 -19.12 1.71
C LEU A 28 -0.04 -18.50 0.32
N ASN A 29 0.17 -19.28 -0.75
CA ASN A 29 0.10 -18.85 -2.14
C ASN A 29 0.91 -17.57 -2.39
N GLY A 30 2.18 -17.59 -2.02
CA GLY A 30 3.07 -16.43 -2.13
C GLY A 30 4.54 -16.78 -1.89
N PHE A 31 5.40 -15.80 -2.14
CA PHE A 31 6.84 -15.91 -1.92
C PHE A 31 7.23 -15.36 -0.55
N GLU A 32 7.94 -16.18 0.20
CA GLU A 32 8.72 -15.72 1.36
C GLU A 32 10.09 -15.26 0.87
N ILE A 33 10.41 -14.00 1.12
CA ILE A 33 11.61 -13.37 0.59
C ILE A 33 12.44 -12.85 1.76
N THR A 34 13.71 -13.22 1.79
CA THR A 34 14.68 -12.68 2.74
C THR A 34 15.57 -11.68 2.03
N VAL A 35 15.79 -10.54 2.67
CA VAL A 35 16.77 -9.52 2.27
C VAL A 35 17.64 -9.17 3.49
N PRO A 36 18.83 -8.59 3.33
CA PRO A 36 19.59 -8.12 4.47
C PRO A 36 18.73 -7.25 5.39
N HIS A 37 18.72 -7.57 6.69
CA HIS A 37 17.96 -6.88 7.72
C HIS A 37 16.43 -6.94 7.57
N GLY A 38 15.87 -7.87 6.79
CA GLY A 38 14.42 -7.89 6.66
C GLY A 38 13.84 -9.09 5.95
N LYS A 39 12.52 -9.17 6.00
CA LYS A 39 11.74 -10.19 5.32
C LYS A 39 10.57 -9.55 4.60
N LEU A 40 10.24 -10.10 3.45
CA LEU A 40 9.04 -9.77 2.69
C LEU A 40 8.21 -11.04 2.50
N PHE A 41 6.91 -10.88 2.43
CA PHE A 41 6.02 -11.87 1.83
C PHE A 41 5.31 -11.19 0.66
N TYR A 42 5.31 -11.84 -0.50
CA TYR A 42 4.71 -11.30 -1.72
C TYR A 42 3.75 -12.32 -2.33
N SER A 43 2.50 -11.94 -2.44
CA SER A 43 1.48 -12.70 -3.16
C SER A 43 0.85 -11.82 -4.24
N GLU A 44 1.10 -12.17 -5.53
CA GLU A 44 0.74 -11.34 -6.67
C GLU A 44 -0.77 -11.21 -6.84
N PHE A 45 -1.50 -12.30 -6.64
CA PHE A 45 -2.95 -12.38 -6.80
C PHE A 45 -3.62 -12.83 -5.51
N PHE A 46 -3.25 -12.20 -4.40
CA PHE A 46 -3.80 -12.51 -3.08
C PHE A 46 -5.32 -12.32 -3.03
N PHE A 47 -5.79 -11.20 -3.56
CA PHE A 47 -7.20 -11.00 -3.86
C PHE A 47 -7.47 -11.31 -5.32
N ASN A 48 -8.45 -12.16 -5.59
CA ASN A 48 -8.85 -12.45 -6.96
C ASN A 48 -9.47 -11.21 -7.63
N LYS A 49 -9.59 -11.26 -8.97
CA LYS A 49 -10.09 -10.13 -9.77
C LYS A 49 -11.45 -9.62 -9.30
N LYS A 50 -12.38 -10.51 -8.97
CA LYS A 50 -13.74 -10.13 -8.56
C LYS A 50 -13.74 -9.31 -7.25
N ILE A 51 -12.96 -9.74 -6.26
CA ILE A 51 -12.83 -9.02 -4.98
C ILE A 51 -12.13 -7.69 -5.21
N SER A 52 -11.08 -7.71 -6.03
CA SER A 52 -10.27 -6.51 -6.31
C SER A 52 -11.08 -5.44 -7.07
N ASP A 53 -11.84 -5.82 -8.11
CA ASP A 53 -12.75 -4.90 -8.82
C ASP A 53 -13.80 -4.32 -7.87
N ARG A 54 -14.44 -5.19 -7.04
CA ARG A 54 -15.44 -4.75 -6.08
C ARG A 54 -14.87 -3.79 -5.03
N SER A 55 -13.60 -3.97 -4.66
CA SER A 55 -12.91 -3.06 -3.74
C SER A 55 -12.77 -1.66 -4.34
N ILE A 56 -12.39 -1.56 -5.62
CA ILE A 56 -12.30 -0.25 -6.31
C ILE A 56 -13.67 0.41 -6.39
N GLU A 57 -14.72 -0.34 -6.78
CA GLU A 57 -16.07 0.17 -6.78
C GLU A 57 -16.48 0.74 -5.41
N TYR A 58 -16.20 -0.01 -4.35
CA TYR A 58 -16.49 0.39 -2.97
C TYR A 58 -15.75 1.67 -2.56
N PHE A 59 -14.49 1.83 -2.99
CA PHE A 59 -13.68 3.01 -2.65
C PHE A 59 -14.12 4.27 -3.38
N LEU A 60 -14.70 4.14 -4.58
CA LEU A 60 -15.12 5.26 -5.42
C LEU A 60 -16.60 5.59 -5.35
N GLU A 61 -17.42 4.71 -4.75
CA GLU A 61 -18.85 4.92 -4.67
C GLU A 61 -19.18 6.26 -3.97
N ASN A 62 -19.94 7.11 -4.63
CA ASN A 62 -20.33 8.42 -4.15
C ASN A 62 -21.75 8.77 -4.60
N ASN A 63 -22.24 9.97 -4.27
CA ASN A 63 -23.60 10.41 -4.56
C ASN A 63 -23.78 10.95 -5.98
N THR A 64 -22.74 10.98 -6.81
CA THR A 64 -22.88 11.36 -8.22
C THR A 64 -23.25 10.14 -9.06
N ASN A 65 -24.10 10.33 -10.09
CA ASN A 65 -24.54 9.23 -10.94
C ASN A 65 -23.41 8.67 -11.81
N ASP A 66 -22.35 9.44 -12.05
CA ASP A 66 -21.30 9.13 -13.02
C ASP A 66 -19.99 8.63 -12.40
N TRP A 67 -19.98 8.28 -11.12
CA TRP A 67 -18.77 7.93 -10.41
C TRP A 67 -17.99 6.73 -11.03
N LYS A 68 -18.68 5.83 -11.73
CA LYS A 68 -18.05 4.68 -12.42
C LYS A 68 -17.33 5.09 -13.70
N THR A 69 -17.82 6.09 -14.40
CA THR A 69 -17.31 6.56 -15.69
C THR A 69 -16.48 7.82 -15.57
N THR A 70 -16.46 8.44 -14.41
CA THR A 70 -15.68 9.66 -14.16
C THR A 70 -14.20 9.43 -14.38
N ASP A 71 -13.57 10.23 -15.23
CA ASP A 71 -12.12 10.33 -15.29
C ASP A 71 -11.61 11.13 -14.09
N TRP A 72 -11.28 10.44 -13.04
CA TRP A 72 -10.80 11.02 -11.79
C TRP A 72 -9.51 11.82 -11.93
N THR A 73 -8.78 11.67 -13.04
CA THR A 73 -7.56 12.43 -13.32
C THR A 73 -7.86 13.85 -13.79
N CYS A 74 -9.05 14.05 -14.35
CA CYS A 74 -9.54 15.33 -14.86
C CYS A 74 -10.31 16.14 -13.81
N VAL A 75 -10.63 15.55 -12.65
CA VAL A 75 -11.33 16.28 -11.57
C VAL A 75 -10.35 17.24 -10.91
N GLU A 76 -10.73 18.52 -10.85
CA GLU A 76 -9.93 19.55 -10.18
C GLU A 76 -9.72 19.21 -8.69
N LYS A 77 -8.56 19.57 -8.15
CA LYS A 77 -8.16 19.20 -6.79
C LYS A 77 -9.12 19.72 -5.74
N GLU A 78 -9.59 20.94 -5.95
CA GLU A 78 -10.53 21.65 -5.07
C GLU A 78 -11.90 20.98 -5.04
N LEU A 79 -12.31 20.35 -6.15
CA LEU A 79 -13.56 19.62 -6.25
C LEU A 79 -13.51 18.25 -5.57
N LEU A 80 -12.32 17.61 -5.50
CA LEU A 80 -12.21 16.29 -4.87
C LEU A 80 -12.65 16.31 -3.41
N ASP A 81 -12.34 17.38 -2.67
CA ASP A 81 -12.73 17.55 -1.27
C ASP A 81 -14.22 17.81 -1.07
N THR A 82 -14.96 18.13 -2.15
CA THR A 82 -16.40 18.36 -2.12
C THR A 82 -17.23 17.12 -2.44
N ILE A 83 -16.58 16.05 -2.94
CA ILE A 83 -17.26 14.81 -3.30
C ILE A 83 -17.58 13.99 -2.05
N ALA A 84 -18.87 13.74 -1.82
CA ALA A 84 -19.32 12.90 -0.71
C ALA A 84 -19.22 11.42 -1.09
N PHE A 85 -18.04 10.84 -0.92
CA PHE A 85 -17.84 9.39 -1.04
C PHE A 85 -18.59 8.66 0.07
N LYS A 86 -19.28 7.56 -0.28
CA LYS A 86 -20.13 6.82 0.66
C LYS A 86 -19.36 6.02 1.69
N ASN A 87 -18.30 5.34 1.24
CA ASN A 87 -17.62 4.33 2.04
C ASN A 87 -16.25 4.79 2.53
N ILE A 88 -15.54 5.59 1.73
CA ILE A 88 -14.19 6.07 2.06
C ILE A 88 -14.18 7.60 2.06
N ASN A 89 -13.72 8.14 3.16
CA ASN A 89 -13.59 9.59 3.34
C ASN A 89 -12.23 10.06 2.82
N TRP A 90 -12.12 10.20 1.51
CA TRP A 90 -10.91 10.69 0.88
C TRP A 90 -10.66 12.17 1.21
N HIS A 91 -9.40 12.49 1.49
CA HIS A 91 -8.91 13.84 1.71
C HIS A 91 -7.73 14.13 0.82
N HIS A 92 -7.67 15.34 0.28
CA HIS A 92 -6.51 15.84 -0.44
C HIS A 92 -5.69 16.71 0.49
N ASP A 93 -4.84 16.08 1.31
CA ASP A 93 -4.09 16.75 2.36
C ASP A 93 -3.06 17.72 1.80
N LYS A 94 -2.86 18.81 2.54
CA LYS A 94 -1.80 19.79 2.31
C LYS A 94 -0.70 19.62 3.33
N ILE A 95 0.53 19.77 2.90
CA ILE A 95 1.70 19.86 3.77
C ILE A 95 2.40 21.20 3.55
N LYS A 96 3.05 21.70 4.60
CA LYS A 96 3.87 22.90 4.50
C LYS A 96 5.31 22.49 4.16
N MET A 97 5.80 22.89 2.98
CA MET A 97 7.15 22.61 2.53
C MET A 97 7.82 23.91 2.10
N TYR A 98 8.98 24.23 2.66
CA TYR A 98 9.72 25.49 2.40
C TYR A 98 8.83 26.74 2.54
N GLY A 99 7.95 26.78 3.54
CA GLY A 99 7.05 27.90 3.80
C GLY A 99 5.81 27.99 2.92
N LYS A 100 5.66 27.08 1.93
CA LYS A 100 4.50 27.02 1.02
C LYS A 100 3.62 25.84 1.36
N GLU A 101 2.29 26.01 1.28
CA GLU A 101 1.35 24.91 1.30
C GLU A 101 1.29 24.24 -0.07
N ILE A 102 1.49 22.92 -0.10
CA ILE A 102 1.38 22.11 -1.31
C ILE A 102 0.47 20.92 -1.04
N TYR A 103 -0.34 20.56 -2.02
CA TYR A 103 -1.12 19.33 -1.95
C TYR A 103 -0.19 18.11 -2.06
N LEU A 104 -0.45 17.10 -1.27
CA LEU A 104 0.18 15.80 -1.45
C LEU A 104 -0.19 15.25 -2.83
N PRO A 105 0.73 14.63 -3.56
CA PRO A 105 0.46 14.06 -4.88
C PRO A 105 -0.26 12.71 -4.77
N ARG A 106 -1.37 12.69 -4.06
CA ARG A 106 -2.31 11.58 -3.86
C ARG A 106 -3.40 12.02 -2.89
N LEU A 107 -4.53 11.33 -2.86
CA LEU A 107 -5.50 11.46 -1.77
C LEU A 107 -5.20 10.40 -0.71
N SER A 108 -5.62 10.68 0.53
CA SER A 108 -5.48 9.76 1.63
C SER A 108 -6.78 9.59 2.42
N ALA A 109 -6.89 8.49 3.15
CA ALA A 109 -7.91 8.25 4.14
C ALA A 109 -7.34 7.38 5.26
N TRP A 110 -7.73 7.66 6.51
CA TRP A 110 -7.21 6.99 7.69
C TRP A 110 -8.32 6.29 8.46
N TYR A 111 -8.16 4.98 8.72
CA TYR A 111 -9.09 4.17 9.50
C TYR A 111 -8.34 3.34 10.54
N GLY A 112 -9.01 3.05 11.64
CA GLY A 112 -8.40 2.25 12.69
C GLY A 112 -9.27 2.18 13.95
N ASP A 113 -8.69 1.61 14.99
CA ASP A 113 -9.29 1.60 16.32
C ASP A 113 -9.33 3.04 16.85
N SER A 114 -10.42 3.42 17.51
CA SER A 114 -10.75 4.82 17.83
C SER A 114 -9.79 5.52 18.79
N ASP A 115 -9.01 4.75 19.52
CA ASP A 115 -8.03 5.23 20.51
C ASP A 115 -6.59 5.29 19.98
N LYS A 116 -6.41 5.15 18.64
CA LYS A 116 -5.09 5.07 17.99
C LYS A 116 -4.82 6.23 17.04
N PRO A 117 -4.66 7.49 17.55
CA PRO A 117 -4.23 8.60 16.71
C PRO A 117 -2.81 8.35 16.16
N TYR A 118 -2.52 8.89 15.00
CA TYR A 118 -1.23 8.68 14.35
C TYR A 118 -0.74 9.98 13.71
N THR A 119 0.54 10.27 13.90
CA THR A 119 1.17 11.44 13.29
C THR A 119 2.00 11.03 12.07
N TYR A 120 1.57 11.48 10.89
CA TYR A 120 2.27 11.26 9.63
C TYR A 120 2.64 12.59 8.98
N SER A 121 3.90 12.77 8.61
CA SER A 121 4.41 14.02 7.99
C SER A 121 4.03 15.29 8.75
N GLY A 122 3.97 15.24 10.09
CA GLY A 122 3.58 16.36 10.95
C GLY A 122 2.07 16.61 11.07
N LEU A 123 1.23 15.78 10.46
CA LEU A 123 -0.24 15.82 10.59
C LEU A 123 -0.68 14.73 11.56
N THR A 124 -1.31 15.11 12.66
CA THR A 124 -1.96 14.15 13.57
C THR A 124 -3.37 13.86 13.05
N LEU A 125 -3.57 12.62 12.63
CA LEU A 125 -4.83 12.14 12.10
C LEU A 125 -5.56 11.31 13.16
N GLN A 126 -6.84 11.59 13.37
CA GLN A 126 -7.71 10.74 14.15
C GLN A 126 -8.30 9.67 13.23
N PRO A 127 -8.19 8.37 13.58
CA PRO A 127 -8.72 7.32 12.73
C PRO A 127 -10.23 7.40 12.65
N LYS A 128 -10.78 7.24 11.46
CA LYS A 128 -12.18 6.90 11.31
C LYS A 128 -12.41 5.45 11.72
N ARG A 129 -13.59 5.15 12.18
CA ARG A 129 -13.95 3.76 12.52
C ARG A 129 -13.91 2.88 11.30
N TRP A 130 -13.48 1.65 11.48
CA TRP A 130 -13.50 0.63 10.46
C TRP A 130 -14.90 0.50 9.82
N ASN A 131 -14.94 0.35 8.51
CA ASN A 131 -16.11 -0.09 7.78
C ASN A 131 -15.99 -1.57 7.38
N GLU A 132 -17.09 -2.18 6.96
CA GLU A 132 -17.14 -3.62 6.66
C GLU A 132 -16.15 -4.04 5.57
N GLY A 133 -15.99 -3.22 4.52
CA GLY A 133 -15.06 -3.52 3.43
C GLY A 133 -13.59 -3.55 3.90
N LEU A 134 -13.19 -2.60 4.74
CA LEU A 134 -11.84 -2.55 5.29
C LEU A 134 -11.60 -3.64 6.33
N LEU A 135 -12.61 -3.98 7.15
CA LEU A 135 -12.54 -5.12 8.08
C LEU A 135 -12.34 -6.43 7.32
N TYR A 136 -13.08 -6.65 6.23
CA TYR A 136 -12.90 -7.83 5.39
C TYR A 136 -11.45 -7.97 4.90
N ILE A 137 -10.88 -6.91 4.33
CA ILE A 137 -9.50 -6.92 3.83
C ILE A 137 -8.51 -7.17 4.98
N LYS A 138 -8.68 -6.46 6.09
CA LYS A 138 -7.88 -6.64 7.31
C LYS A 138 -7.87 -8.10 7.77
N ASP A 139 -9.03 -8.72 7.86
CA ASP A 139 -9.17 -10.10 8.33
C ASP A 139 -8.45 -11.10 7.42
N GLN A 140 -8.53 -10.91 6.10
CA GLN A 140 -7.84 -11.79 5.16
C GLN A 140 -6.31 -11.72 5.32
N ILE A 141 -5.74 -10.51 5.40
CA ILE A 141 -4.28 -10.35 5.54
C ILE A 141 -3.80 -10.73 6.95
N SER A 142 -4.62 -10.54 7.99
CA SER A 142 -4.29 -10.95 9.36
C SER A 142 -4.18 -12.46 9.50
N LYS A 143 -5.01 -13.24 8.81
CA LYS A 143 -4.93 -14.70 8.76
C LYS A 143 -3.61 -15.21 8.20
N ILE A 144 -3.07 -14.53 7.20
CA ILE A 144 -1.81 -14.93 6.54
C ILE A 144 -0.59 -14.43 7.33
N SER A 145 -0.63 -13.19 7.79
CA SER A 145 0.50 -12.57 8.50
C SER A 145 0.62 -12.95 9.97
N GLY A 146 -0.47 -13.46 10.58
CA GLY A 146 -0.56 -13.65 12.03
C GLY A 146 -0.57 -12.33 12.83
N VAL A 147 -0.74 -11.19 12.16
CA VAL A 147 -0.69 -9.86 12.77
C VAL A 147 -2.09 -9.28 12.90
N ASN A 148 -2.46 -8.85 14.10
CA ASN A 148 -3.71 -8.14 14.31
C ASN A 148 -3.51 -6.64 14.09
N PHE A 149 -3.63 -6.21 12.82
CA PHE A 149 -3.54 -4.80 12.45
C PHE A 149 -4.66 -3.99 13.10
N ASN A 150 -4.33 -2.80 13.60
CA ASN A 150 -5.30 -1.89 14.24
C ASN A 150 -5.47 -0.56 13.52
N SER A 151 -4.79 -0.37 12.39
CA SER A 151 -4.90 0.84 11.59
C SER A 151 -4.60 0.58 10.12
N VAL A 152 -5.15 1.42 9.23
CA VAL A 152 -4.88 1.44 7.80
C VAL A 152 -4.82 2.87 7.28
N LEU A 153 -3.72 3.21 6.62
CA LEU A 153 -3.60 4.39 5.78
C LEU A 153 -3.90 3.98 4.34
N MET A 154 -4.95 4.55 3.77
CA MET A 154 -5.28 4.39 2.36
C MET A 154 -4.66 5.52 1.55
N ASN A 155 -4.09 5.19 0.41
CA ASN A 155 -3.57 6.15 -0.56
C ASN A 155 -4.23 5.90 -1.92
N TRP A 156 -4.81 6.94 -2.51
CA TRP A 156 -5.33 6.91 -3.86
C TRP A 156 -4.42 7.74 -4.78
N TYR A 157 -3.71 7.04 -5.65
CA TYR A 157 -2.95 7.62 -6.76
C TYR A 157 -3.86 7.66 -7.97
N ARG A 158 -4.25 8.85 -8.43
CA ARG A 158 -5.24 9.04 -9.51
C ARG A 158 -4.70 8.60 -10.86
N ASN A 159 -3.40 8.77 -11.06
CA ASN A 159 -2.66 8.37 -12.26
C ASN A 159 -1.15 8.26 -11.98
N GLY A 160 -0.36 8.15 -13.02
CA GLY A 160 1.11 8.05 -12.92
C GLY A 160 1.85 9.31 -12.50
N GLU A 161 1.21 10.48 -12.47
CA GLU A 161 1.81 11.71 -11.93
C GLU A 161 1.77 11.75 -10.40
N ASP A 162 0.81 11.07 -9.79
CA ASP A 162 0.78 10.89 -8.33
C ASP A 162 1.88 9.92 -7.89
N TYR A 163 2.52 10.21 -6.77
CA TYR A 163 3.72 9.51 -6.32
C TYR A 163 3.89 9.58 -4.80
N LEU A 164 4.85 8.80 -4.31
CA LEU A 164 5.34 8.88 -2.92
C LEU A 164 6.87 8.80 -2.96
N ASN A 165 7.53 9.81 -2.42
CA ASN A 165 8.99 9.86 -2.37
C ASN A 165 9.58 8.77 -1.46
N TRP A 166 10.90 8.62 -1.51
CA TRP A 166 11.66 7.74 -0.64
C TRP A 166 11.43 8.09 0.83
N HIS A 167 10.99 7.10 1.59
CA HIS A 167 10.71 7.20 3.03
C HIS A 167 10.82 5.83 3.69
N THR A 168 10.68 5.81 5.00
CA THR A 168 10.50 4.62 5.84
C THR A 168 9.23 4.79 6.66
N ASP A 169 8.63 3.71 7.10
CA ASP A 169 7.55 3.68 8.10
C ASP A 169 8.17 3.37 9.47
N ALA A 170 8.95 4.32 10.01
CA ALA A 170 9.71 4.17 11.25
C ALA A 170 9.25 5.13 12.35
N GLU A 171 8.01 5.54 12.30
CA GLU A 171 7.40 6.39 13.32
C GLU A 171 7.37 5.66 14.68
N LYS A 172 7.59 6.42 15.73
CA LYS A 172 7.72 5.89 17.11
C LYS A 172 6.52 5.04 17.53
N GLU A 173 5.34 5.44 17.13
CA GLU A 173 4.07 4.77 17.42
C GLU A 173 3.97 3.36 16.80
N LEU A 174 4.78 3.05 15.79
CA LEU A 174 4.81 1.73 15.16
C LEU A 174 5.72 0.73 15.89
N GLY A 175 6.51 1.21 16.86
CA GLY A 175 7.44 0.36 17.60
C GLY A 175 8.76 0.11 16.87
N LYS A 176 9.60 -0.78 17.42
CA LYS A 176 10.98 -0.96 16.96
C LYS A 176 11.09 -1.59 15.58
N ASN A 177 10.36 -2.67 15.33
CA ASN A 177 10.41 -3.43 14.06
C ASN A 177 8.97 -3.63 13.56
N PRO A 178 8.36 -2.59 12.97
CA PRO A 178 6.96 -2.68 12.58
C PRO A 178 6.74 -3.66 11.45
N VAL A 179 5.64 -4.41 11.55
CA VAL A 179 5.13 -5.23 10.46
C VAL A 179 4.14 -4.40 9.67
N ILE A 180 4.40 -4.23 8.37
CA ILE A 180 3.61 -3.40 7.48
C ILE A 180 2.97 -4.26 6.40
N GLY A 181 1.65 -4.28 6.35
CA GLY A 181 0.88 -4.95 5.30
C GLY A 181 0.46 -3.97 4.22
N SER A 182 0.78 -4.23 2.96
CA SER A 182 0.42 -3.39 1.81
C SER A 182 -0.47 -4.16 0.84
N VAL A 183 -1.74 -3.76 0.73
CA VAL A 183 -2.69 -4.32 -0.26
C VAL A 183 -2.89 -3.31 -1.39
N ASN A 184 -2.95 -3.81 -2.62
CA ASN A 184 -2.95 -2.95 -3.80
C ASN A 184 -4.08 -3.31 -4.76
N PHE A 185 -4.78 -2.30 -5.27
CA PHE A 185 -5.85 -2.44 -6.24
C PHE A 185 -5.71 -1.39 -7.36
N GLY A 186 -6.16 -1.72 -8.55
CA GLY A 186 -6.10 -0.85 -9.72
C GLY A 186 -4.83 -1.01 -10.53
N GLU A 187 -4.30 0.09 -11.06
CA GLU A 187 -3.14 0.09 -11.93
C GLU A 187 -1.87 -0.40 -11.26
N GLU A 188 -1.09 -1.17 -12.01
CA GLU A 188 0.22 -1.62 -11.56
C GLU A 188 1.17 -0.44 -11.37
N ARG A 189 1.87 -0.42 -10.25
CA ARG A 189 2.95 0.53 -9.98
C ARG A 189 4.16 -0.19 -9.40
N ASP A 190 5.33 0.26 -9.79
CA ASP A 190 6.56 -0.18 -9.14
C ASP A 190 6.60 0.30 -7.69
N PHE A 191 6.82 -0.61 -6.78
CA PHE A 191 7.25 -0.33 -5.42
C PHE A 191 8.76 -0.52 -5.35
N LEU A 192 9.46 0.58 -5.30
CA LEU A 192 10.91 0.55 -5.23
C LEU A 192 11.35 0.46 -3.77
N ILE A 193 12.21 -0.49 -3.46
CA ILE A 193 12.93 -0.53 -2.19
C ILE A 193 14.42 -0.35 -2.44
N ARG A 194 15.12 0.31 -1.52
CA ARG A 194 16.58 0.46 -1.57
C ARG A 194 17.19 0.47 -0.18
N LEU A 195 18.40 -0.05 -0.05
CA LEU A 195 19.20 0.14 1.17
C LEU A 195 19.47 1.64 1.42
N ASN A 196 19.64 2.02 2.68
CA ASN A 196 19.91 3.41 3.07
C ASN A 196 21.22 3.93 2.46
N ASP A 197 22.23 3.08 2.29
CA ASP A 197 23.50 3.39 1.64
C ASP A 197 23.39 3.43 0.09
N LYS A 198 22.22 3.12 -0.46
CA LYS A 198 21.89 3.08 -1.90
C LYS A 198 22.66 2.03 -2.70
N SER A 199 23.36 1.10 -2.08
CA SER A 199 24.12 0.04 -2.73
C SER A 199 23.24 -0.96 -3.49
N LYS A 200 21.99 -1.13 -3.04
CA LYS A 200 21.03 -2.06 -3.66
C LYS A 200 19.66 -1.41 -3.82
N LYS A 201 19.03 -1.71 -4.96
CA LYS A 201 17.65 -1.30 -5.26
C LYS A 201 16.90 -2.46 -5.91
N ILE A 202 15.67 -2.71 -5.48
CA ILE A 202 14.77 -3.72 -6.02
C ILE A 202 13.48 -3.05 -6.44
N SER A 203 12.91 -3.48 -7.57
CA SER A 203 11.59 -3.03 -8.05
C SER A 203 10.61 -4.18 -7.91
N ILE A 204 9.59 -3.99 -7.11
CA ILE A 204 8.54 -4.98 -6.86
C ILE A 204 7.26 -4.50 -7.56
N PRO A 205 6.71 -5.26 -8.53
CA PRO A 205 5.46 -4.89 -9.19
C PRO A 205 4.29 -5.08 -8.23
N LEU A 206 3.57 -4.01 -7.94
CA LEU A 206 2.33 -4.07 -7.15
C LEU A 206 1.14 -3.99 -8.09
N LYS A 207 0.62 -5.17 -8.45
CA LYS A 207 -0.51 -5.37 -9.36
C LYS A 207 -1.85 -5.32 -8.63
N HIS A 208 -2.91 -5.43 -9.40
CA HIS A 208 -4.28 -5.52 -8.92
C HIS A 208 -4.51 -6.78 -8.08
N GLY A 209 -4.80 -6.63 -6.79
CA GLY A 209 -4.96 -7.74 -5.84
C GLY A 209 -3.69 -8.19 -5.12
N THR A 210 -2.53 -7.54 -5.36
CA THR A 210 -1.26 -7.89 -4.73
C THR A 210 -1.28 -7.58 -3.23
N PHE A 211 -0.74 -8.51 -2.44
CA PHE A 211 -0.39 -8.30 -1.05
C PHE A 211 1.12 -8.40 -0.86
N LEU A 212 1.70 -7.38 -0.23
CA LEU A 212 3.09 -7.32 0.19
C LEU A 212 3.14 -7.10 1.70
N LEU A 213 3.89 -7.95 2.42
CA LEU A 213 4.18 -7.75 3.84
C LEU A 213 5.66 -7.43 4.01
N MET A 214 5.98 -6.45 4.80
CA MET A 214 7.34 -6.08 5.20
C MET A 214 7.51 -6.31 6.69
N SER A 215 8.61 -6.93 7.10
CA SER A 215 8.87 -7.24 8.52
C SER A 215 10.38 -7.29 8.84
N GLY A 216 10.71 -7.54 10.11
CA GLY A 216 12.08 -7.47 10.59
C GLY A 216 12.56 -6.02 10.67
N GLU A 217 13.81 -5.78 10.36
CA GLU A 217 14.43 -4.45 10.45
C GLU A 217 14.28 -3.62 9.17
N MET A 218 13.33 -4.00 8.27
CA MET A 218 13.13 -3.32 6.97
C MET A 218 13.08 -1.80 7.10
N GLN A 219 12.32 -1.28 8.08
CA GLN A 219 12.10 0.16 8.21
C GLN A 219 13.33 0.92 8.75
N HIS A 220 14.33 0.23 9.26
CA HIS A 220 15.60 0.82 9.71
C HIS A 220 16.67 0.86 8.61
N PHE A 221 16.66 -0.14 7.72
CA PHE A 221 17.74 -0.31 6.74
C PHE A 221 17.32 -0.04 5.30
N TRP A 222 16.00 -0.08 5.01
CA TRP A 222 15.47 0.09 3.68
C TRP A 222 14.51 1.27 3.61
N GLN A 223 14.66 2.05 2.55
CA GLN A 223 13.66 3.05 2.13
C GLN A 223 12.80 2.48 1.02
N HIS A 224 11.59 3.00 0.89
CA HIS A 224 10.70 2.64 -0.20
C HIS A 224 10.03 3.85 -0.84
N SER A 225 9.55 3.69 -2.08
CA SER A 225 8.91 4.76 -2.85
C SER A 225 7.96 4.23 -3.92
N ILE A 226 7.02 5.06 -4.33
CA ILE A 226 6.21 4.89 -5.55
C ILE A 226 6.61 6.01 -6.51
N PRO A 227 7.44 5.75 -7.53
CA PRO A 227 7.91 6.78 -8.44
C PRO A 227 6.82 7.20 -9.41
N LYS A 228 6.93 8.41 -9.99
CA LYS A 228 6.08 8.83 -11.11
C LYS A 228 6.23 7.88 -12.30
N ARG A 229 5.11 7.65 -12.99
CA ARG A 229 5.03 6.80 -14.20
C ARG A 229 4.07 7.43 -15.21
N LYS A 230 4.53 8.40 -16.01
CA LYS A 230 3.72 9.21 -16.94
C LYS A 230 2.82 8.41 -17.90
N LYS A 231 3.20 7.16 -18.19
CA LYS A 231 2.43 6.26 -19.06
C LYS A 231 1.21 5.65 -18.38
N VAL A 232 1.18 5.60 -17.04
CA VAL A 232 0.06 5.06 -16.26
C VAL A 232 -1.04 6.12 -16.21
N LYS A 233 -2.23 5.76 -16.67
CA LYS A 233 -3.38 6.67 -16.78
C LYS A 233 -4.47 6.38 -15.76
N GLY A 234 -4.60 5.12 -15.32
CA GLY A 234 -5.62 4.72 -14.37
C GLY A 234 -5.23 4.91 -12.91
N SER A 235 -6.21 4.74 -12.06
CA SER A 235 -6.08 4.89 -10.61
C SER A 235 -5.48 3.65 -9.95
N ARG A 236 -4.68 3.87 -8.91
CA ARG A 236 -4.20 2.85 -7.99
C ARG A 236 -4.59 3.20 -6.56
N PHE A 237 -5.07 2.21 -5.84
CA PHE A 237 -5.37 2.28 -4.42
C PHE A 237 -4.40 1.39 -3.65
N ASN A 238 -3.80 1.95 -2.63
CA ASN A 238 -2.93 1.22 -1.72
C ASN A 238 -3.45 1.35 -0.30
N LEU A 239 -3.56 0.24 0.38
CA LEU A 239 -3.96 0.13 1.78
C LEU A 239 -2.75 -0.32 2.58
N THR A 240 -2.22 0.55 3.43
CA THR A 240 -1.06 0.25 4.28
C THR A 240 -1.53 -0.01 5.71
N PHE A 241 -1.56 -1.27 6.09
CA PHE A 241 -1.98 -1.75 7.42
C PHE A 241 -0.81 -1.75 8.40
N ARG A 242 -1.05 -1.30 9.61
CA ARG A 242 -0.06 -1.16 10.67
C ARG A 242 -0.63 -1.53 12.04
N VAL A 243 0.27 -1.79 12.99
CA VAL A 243 -0.05 -1.86 14.41
C VAL A 243 0.49 -0.60 15.07
N ILE A 244 -0.41 0.24 15.59
CA ILE A 244 -0.06 1.42 16.37
C ILE A 244 -0.03 1.02 17.85
N ASN A 245 1.14 1.22 18.46
CA ASN A 245 1.39 1.01 19.87
C ASN A 245 1.31 2.36 20.60
N HIS A 246 0.89 2.33 21.84
CA HIS A 246 0.90 3.50 22.77
C HIS A 246 1.67 3.16 24.01
#